data_73f0da6ce15a3512e11918c3d437f1d7
#
_entry.id   73f0da6ce15a3512e11918c3d437f1d7
#
_cell.length_a   1.000
_cell.length_b   1.000
_cell.length_c   1.000
_cell.angle_alpha   90.00
_cell.angle_beta   90.00
_cell.angle_gamma   90.00
#
_symmetry.space_group_name_H-M   'P 1'
#
loop_
_entity.id
_entity.type
_entity.pdbx_description
1 polymer ?
#
loop_
_entity_poly.entity_id
_entity_poly.type
_entity_poly.pdbx_seq_one_letter_code
_entity_poly.pdbx_strand_id
1 'polypeptide(L)'
;MELHNLKPANGSIKSPKRIGRGEGSKKGGTSTRGHKGAKSRSGYSKKSGFEGGQQPLQRRVPKFGFNNINRKEFKSVNIDTLQKLVDNKKIKKGKIDIQLMIENGLVQKKDLVKVLGRGELSSKLEISAHAFSISAKESIEKNGGKIIIL
;
A
#
# COMPACT_ATOMS: atom_id res chain seq x y z
N MET A 1 6.74 -33.35 3.14
CA MET A 1 7.21 -32.33 4.10
C MET A 1 7.08 -32.97 5.47
N GLU A 2 8.17 -33.15 6.17
CA GLU A 2 8.18 -33.83 7.47
C GLU A 2 8.24 -32.80 8.60
N LEU A 3 7.47 -33.01 9.67
CA LEU A 3 7.32 -32.04 10.75
C LEU A 3 8.65 -31.64 11.42
N HIS A 4 9.60 -32.57 11.52
CA HIS A 4 10.91 -32.30 12.12
C HIS A 4 11.83 -31.44 11.22
N ASN A 5 11.50 -31.27 9.94
CA ASN A 5 12.24 -30.45 8.99
C ASN A 5 11.70 -29.01 8.86
N LEU A 6 10.62 -28.68 9.58
CA LEU A 6 10.07 -27.35 9.59
C LEU A 6 11.03 -26.38 10.31
N LYS A 7 11.53 -25.41 9.55
CA LYS A 7 12.37 -24.33 10.07
C LYS A 7 11.74 -23.00 9.72
N PRO A 8 11.70 -22.05 10.66
CA PRO A 8 11.23 -20.69 10.36
C PRO A 8 12.14 -20.01 9.34
N ALA A 9 11.59 -19.10 8.55
CA ALA A 9 12.37 -18.30 7.61
C ALA A 9 13.47 -17.50 8.35
N ASN A 10 14.62 -17.32 7.70
CA ASN A 10 15.73 -16.56 8.27
C ASN A 10 15.28 -15.14 8.66
N GLY A 11 15.53 -14.74 9.91
CA GLY A 11 15.15 -13.45 10.46
C GLY A 11 13.71 -13.35 11.01
N SER A 12 12.88 -14.38 10.87
CA SER A 12 11.54 -14.40 11.46
C SER A 12 11.56 -14.63 12.98
N ILE A 13 12.59 -15.33 13.49
CA ILE A 13 12.79 -15.53 14.92
C ILE A 13 13.97 -14.68 15.38
N LYS A 14 13.73 -13.88 16.42
CA LYS A 14 14.78 -13.10 17.10
C LYS A 14 14.96 -13.66 18.51
N SER A 15 16.22 -13.91 18.91
CA SER A 15 16.52 -14.25 20.30
C SER A 15 16.18 -13.07 21.23
N PRO A 16 15.60 -13.33 22.42
CA PRO A 16 15.27 -12.26 23.37
C PRO A 16 16.53 -11.53 23.81
N LYS A 17 16.49 -10.20 23.81
CA LYS A 17 17.59 -9.36 24.28
C LYS A 17 17.63 -9.36 25.81
N ARG A 18 18.68 -9.92 26.40
CA ARG A 18 18.92 -9.90 27.85
C ARG A 18 19.79 -8.71 28.18
N ILE A 19 19.32 -7.80 29.04
CA ILE A 19 20.02 -6.60 29.50
C ILE A 19 20.35 -6.71 30.98
N GLY A 20 21.34 -5.93 31.47
CA GLY A 20 21.76 -5.97 32.87
C GLY A 20 22.39 -7.30 33.29
N ARG A 21 23.18 -7.93 32.42
CA ARG A 21 23.85 -9.21 32.68
C ARG A 21 25.38 -9.12 32.54
N GLY A 22 25.98 -8.13 33.19
CA GLY A 22 27.42 -7.92 33.25
C GLY A 22 27.98 -7.05 32.13
N GLU A 23 29.13 -6.45 32.38
CA GLU A 23 29.78 -5.51 31.44
C GLU A 23 30.26 -6.20 30.17
N GLY A 24 30.74 -7.46 30.27
CA GLY A 24 31.14 -8.23 29.09
C GLY A 24 30.06 -8.43 28.04
N SER A 25 28.79 -8.32 28.41
CA SER A 25 27.67 -8.36 27.47
C SER A 25 27.51 -7.09 26.64
N LYS A 26 28.28 -6.03 26.91
CA LYS A 26 28.13 -4.66 26.38
C LYS A 26 26.74 -4.05 26.64
N LYS A 27 25.96 -4.65 27.54
CA LYS A 27 24.60 -4.25 27.90
C LYS A 27 24.38 -4.27 29.43
N GLY A 28 25.47 -4.27 30.20
CA GLY A 28 25.45 -4.39 31.63
C GLY A 28 25.03 -3.11 32.33
N GLY A 29 25.89 -2.10 32.32
CA GLY A 29 25.67 -0.85 33.04
C GLY A 29 24.35 -0.19 32.66
N THR A 30 23.56 0.24 33.66
CA THR A 30 22.27 0.93 33.53
C THR A 30 21.26 0.28 32.55
N SER A 31 21.45 -1.00 32.26
CA SER A 31 20.62 -1.75 31.29
C SER A 31 20.46 -1.07 29.94
N THR A 32 21.51 -0.40 29.44
CA THR A 32 21.56 0.37 28.18
C THR A 32 20.65 1.59 28.13
N ARG A 33 20.10 2.06 29.25
CA ARG A 33 19.22 3.26 29.29
C ARG A 33 19.98 4.55 29.55
N GLY A 34 21.28 4.46 29.93
CA GLY A 34 22.08 5.60 30.37
C GLY A 34 21.76 6.05 31.80
N HIS A 35 22.39 7.15 32.21
CA HIS A 35 22.16 7.75 33.53
C HIS A 35 20.93 8.69 33.43
N LYS A 36 20.46 9.23 34.49
CA LYS A 36 19.42 10.25 34.69
C LYS A 36 18.60 10.64 33.45
N GLY A 37 17.55 11.40 33.61
CA GLY A 37 16.66 11.88 32.55
C GLY A 37 15.43 11.02 32.33
N ALA A 38 14.44 11.55 31.63
CA ALA A 38 13.14 10.92 31.42
C ALA A 38 13.24 9.62 30.62
N LYS A 39 14.16 9.52 29.64
CA LYS A 39 14.32 8.34 28.79
C LYS A 39 14.84 7.10 29.53
N SER A 40 15.49 7.28 30.68
CA SER A 40 15.98 6.17 31.52
C SER A 40 14.93 5.64 32.52
N ARG A 41 13.79 6.29 32.63
CA ARG A 41 12.70 5.88 33.51
C ARG A 41 11.72 4.93 32.81
N SER A 42 11.03 4.11 33.63
CA SER A 42 9.94 3.27 33.11
C SER A 42 8.74 4.11 32.68
N GLY A 43 8.02 3.65 31.68
CA GLY A 43 6.82 4.36 31.17
C GLY A 43 7.09 5.60 30.33
N TYR A 44 8.36 5.96 30.07
CA TYR A 44 8.65 7.08 29.18
C TYR A 44 8.32 6.73 27.73
N SER A 45 7.54 7.58 27.10
CA SER A 45 7.32 7.57 25.64
C SER A 45 7.56 8.97 25.05
N LYS A 46 8.13 9.02 23.86
CA LYS A 46 8.32 10.30 23.15
C LYS A 46 6.96 10.78 22.65
N LYS A 47 6.53 11.95 23.10
CA LYS A 47 5.31 12.61 22.59
C LYS A 47 5.54 13.01 21.14
N SER A 48 4.66 12.55 20.24
CA SER A 48 4.71 12.93 18.83
C SER A 48 4.45 14.43 18.68
N GLY A 49 5.27 15.11 17.88
CA GLY A 49 5.13 16.54 17.62
C GLY A 49 5.49 17.46 18.79
N PHE A 50 6.12 16.95 19.86
CA PHE A 50 6.57 17.80 20.98
C PHE A 50 7.86 18.54 20.62
N GLU A 51 7.84 19.87 20.77
CA GLU A 51 8.92 20.79 20.40
C GLU A 51 9.55 21.46 21.63
N GLY A 52 9.79 20.69 22.71
CA GLY A 52 10.52 21.18 23.90
C GLY A 52 9.82 22.26 24.72
N GLY A 53 8.52 22.48 24.54
CA GLY A 53 7.72 23.54 25.17
C GLY A 53 7.30 24.67 24.21
N GLN A 54 7.96 24.78 23.06
CA GLN A 54 7.49 25.65 21.97
C GLN A 54 6.15 25.11 21.46
N GLN A 55 5.27 26.01 21.01
CA GLN A 55 3.99 25.62 20.42
C GLN A 55 4.22 24.74 19.18
N PRO A 56 3.68 23.52 19.14
CA PRO A 56 3.92 22.58 18.04
C PRO A 56 3.44 23.13 16.70
N LEU A 57 4.09 22.72 15.60
CA LEU A 57 3.81 23.18 14.24
C LEU A 57 2.32 23.12 13.89
N GLN A 58 1.64 22.04 14.28
CA GLN A 58 0.20 21.85 14.03
C GLN A 58 -0.69 22.92 14.66
N ARG A 59 -0.21 23.67 15.66
CA ARG A 59 -0.93 24.79 16.27
C ARG A 59 -0.53 26.14 15.71
N ARG A 60 0.68 26.22 15.13
CA ARG A 60 1.18 27.48 14.51
C ARG A 60 0.65 27.68 13.10
N VAL A 61 0.32 26.58 12.41
CA VAL A 61 -0.18 26.65 11.02
C VAL A 61 -1.70 26.90 11.03
N PRO A 62 -2.22 27.74 10.14
CA PRO A 62 -3.67 27.92 9.99
C PRO A 62 -4.37 26.63 9.62
N LYS A 63 -5.54 26.40 10.19
CA LYS A 63 -6.42 25.31 9.78
C LYS A 63 -6.97 25.59 8.39
N PHE A 64 -7.01 24.62 7.52
CA PHE A 64 -7.58 24.75 6.18
C PHE A 64 -8.32 23.47 5.77
N GLY A 65 -9.26 23.64 4.84
CA GLY A 65 -9.99 22.52 4.26
C GLY A 65 -11.01 21.88 5.20
N PHE A 66 -11.71 20.91 4.65
CA PHE A 66 -12.65 20.05 5.37
C PHE A 66 -12.61 18.66 4.77
N ASN A 67 -13.05 17.66 5.54
CA ASN A 67 -13.14 16.27 5.08
C ASN A 67 -14.54 16.03 4.50
N ASN A 68 -14.65 15.83 3.18
CA ASN A 68 -15.92 15.54 2.54
C ASN A 68 -16.29 14.08 2.74
N ILE A 69 -17.32 13.82 3.55
CA ILE A 69 -17.82 12.48 3.87
C ILE A 69 -18.35 11.76 2.62
N ASN A 70 -18.89 12.51 1.64
CA ASN A 70 -19.46 11.96 0.41
C ASN A 70 -18.43 11.86 -0.74
N ARG A 71 -17.14 11.95 -0.46
CA ARG A 71 -16.08 11.86 -1.46
C ARG A 71 -16.07 10.48 -2.12
N LYS A 72 -16.26 10.47 -3.43
CA LYS A 72 -16.09 9.25 -4.24
C LYS A 72 -14.63 9.14 -4.67
N GLU A 73 -13.98 8.07 -4.26
CA GLU A 73 -12.60 7.79 -4.64
C GLU A 73 -12.55 6.65 -5.65
N PHE A 74 -11.81 6.87 -6.75
CA PHE A 74 -11.62 5.86 -7.78
C PHE A 74 -10.26 5.21 -7.64
N LYS A 75 -10.25 3.88 -7.69
CA LYS A 75 -9.03 3.10 -7.83
C LYS A 75 -8.59 3.14 -9.30
N SER A 76 -7.41 3.66 -9.56
CA SER A 76 -6.88 3.77 -10.92
C SER A 76 -6.27 2.45 -11.39
N VAL A 77 -6.62 2.02 -12.60
CA VAL A 77 -6.01 0.89 -13.31
C VAL A 77 -5.53 1.39 -14.66
N ASN A 78 -4.26 1.18 -14.98
CA ASN A 78 -3.69 1.64 -16.24
C ASN A 78 -3.78 0.59 -17.35
N ILE A 79 -3.77 1.03 -18.59
CA ILE A 79 -3.82 0.16 -19.78
C ILE A 79 -2.63 -0.80 -19.83
N ASP A 80 -1.43 -0.36 -19.45
CA ASP A 80 -0.24 -1.22 -19.37
C ASP A 80 -0.43 -2.42 -18.43
N THR A 81 -1.16 -2.22 -17.33
CA THR A 81 -1.47 -3.29 -16.37
C THR A 81 -2.44 -4.30 -16.98
N LEU A 82 -3.43 -3.82 -17.74
CA LEU A 82 -4.38 -4.69 -18.43
C LEU A 82 -3.70 -5.48 -19.56
N GLN A 83 -2.78 -4.86 -20.31
CA GLN A 83 -1.99 -5.56 -21.32
C GLN A 83 -1.14 -6.69 -20.70
N LYS A 84 -0.50 -6.44 -19.56
CA LYS A 84 0.24 -7.49 -18.81
C LYS A 84 -0.63 -8.68 -18.40
N LEU A 85 -1.92 -8.46 -18.09
CA LEU A 85 -2.85 -9.57 -17.80
C LEU A 85 -3.12 -10.41 -19.05
N VAL A 86 -3.19 -9.77 -20.22
CA VAL A 86 -3.33 -10.47 -21.51
C VAL A 86 -2.10 -11.31 -21.80
N ASP A 87 -0.92 -10.71 -21.70
CA ASP A 87 0.37 -11.35 -21.99
C ASP A 87 0.60 -12.57 -21.07
N ASN A 88 0.18 -12.47 -19.81
CA ASN A 88 0.21 -13.56 -18.84
C ASN A 88 -0.88 -14.62 -19.05
N LYS A 89 -1.66 -14.56 -20.13
CA LYS A 89 -2.77 -15.48 -20.46
C LYS A 89 -3.82 -15.64 -19.36
N LYS A 90 -3.96 -14.62 -18.50
CA LYS A 90 -4.95 -14.60 -17.40
C LYS A 90 -6.35 -14.18 -17.88
N ILE A 91 -6.47 -13.70 -19.12
CA ILE A 91 -7.72 -13.24 -19.70
C ILE A 91 -8.21 -14.25 -20.73
N LYS A 92 -9.42 -14.76 -20.52
CA LYS A 92 -10.12 -15.60 -21.48
C LYS A 92 -11.06 -14.71 -22.31
N LYS A 93 -11.03 -14.87 -23.65
CA LYS A 93 -11.94 -14.20 -24.61
C LYS A 93 -11.83 -12.65 -24.71
N GLY A 94 -10.74 -12.03 -24.26
CA GLY A 94 -10.52 -10.59 -24.38
C GLY A 94 -11.49 -9.70 -23.60
N LYS A 95 -12.26 -10.24 -22.64
CA LYS A 95 -13.15 -9.49 -21.76
C LYS A 95 -12.51 -9.27 -20.40
N ILE A 96 -12.57 -8.05 -19.91
CA ILE A 96 -12.05 -7.66 -18.60
C ILE A 96 -13.18 -7.04 -17.79
N ASP A 97 -13.74 -7.81 -16.88
CA ASP A 97 -14.74 -7.38 -15.92
C ASP A 97 -14.11 -7.02 -14.58
N ILE A 98 -14.85 -6.31 -13.72
CA ILE A 98 -14.37 -5.96 -12.37
C ILE A 98 -14.01 -7.21 -11.55
N GLN A 99 -14.75 -8.30 -11.67
CA GLN A 99 -14.46 -9.55 -10.98
C GLN A 99 -13.07 -10.09 -11.35
N LEU A 100 -12.72 -10.07 -12.63
CA LEU A 100 -11.40 -10.49 -13.10
C LEU A 100 -10.29 -9.58 -12.56
N MET A 101 -10.54 -8.28 -12.43
CA MET A 101 -9.59 -7.34 -11.80
C MET A 101 -9.41 -7.64 -10.31
N ILE A 102 -10.46 -8.04 -9.59
CA ILE A 102 -10.42 -8.44 -8.18
C ILE A 102 -9.61 -9.73 -8.01
N GLU A 103 -9.87 -10.75 -8.82
CA GLU A 103 -9.16 -12.04 -8.79
C GLU A 103 -7.66 -11.89 -9.03
N ASN A 104 -7.28 -10.92 -9.86
CA ASN A 104 -5.88 -10.59 -10.12
C ASN A 104 -5.27 -9.58 -9.12
N GLY A 105 -6.01 -9.18 -8.09
CA GLY A 105 -5.53 -8.30 -7.03
C GLY A 105 -5.31 -6.84 -7.44
N LEU A 106 -5.88 -6.37 -8.56
CA LEU A 106 -5.76 -4.99 -9.01
C LEU A 106 -6.65 -4.05 -8.22
N VAL A 107 -7.83 -4.51 -7.84
CA VAL A 107 -8.86 -3.72 -7.14
C VAL A 107 -9.55 -4.55 -6.07
N GLN A 108 -10.19 -3.91 -5.11
CA GLN A 108 -11.00 -4.57 -4.07
C GLN A 108 -12.49 -4.55 -4.47
N LYS A 109 -13.29 -5.41 -3.85
CA LYS A 109 -14.72 -5.55 -4.15
C LYS A 109 -15.54 -4.26 -3.99
N LYS A 110 -15.10 -3.35 -3.13
CA LYS A 110 -15.78 -2.08 -2.84
C LYS A 110 -15.25 -0.90 -3.63
N ASP A 111 -14.17 -1.07 -4.39
CA ASP A 111 -13.52 0.03 -5.09
C ASP A 111 -14.30 0.43 -6.33
N LEU A 112 -14.43 1.74 -6.55
CA LEU A 112 -14.84 2.29 -7.84
C LEU A 112 -13.62 2.31 -8.76
N VAL A 113 -13.71 1.68 -9.91
CA VAL A 113 -12.59 1.51 -10.85
C VAL A 113 -12.61 2.58 -11.92
N LYS A 114 -11.46 3.25 -12.13
CA LYS A 114 -11.22 4.16 -13.25
C LYS A 114 -10.05 3.69 -14.10
N VAL A 115 -10.28 3.47 -15.38
CA VAL A 115 -9.22 3.09 -16.32
C VAL A 115 -8.52 4.34 -16.86
N LEU A 116 -7.18 4.34 -16.79
CA LEU A 116 -6.31 5.43 -17.23
C LEU A 116 -5.47 5.01 -18.43
N GLY A 117 -5.13 5.97 -19.29
CA GLY A 117 -4.48 5.74 -20.58
C GLY A 117 -2.97 5.60 -20.57
N ARG A 118 -2.33 5.33 -19.40
CA ARG A 118 -0.88 5.13 -19.37
C ARG A 118 -0.52 3.78 -19.98
N GLY A 119 0.43 3.79 -20.90
CA GLY A 119 0.94 2.61 -21.58
C GLY A 119 0.30 2.39 -22.96
N GLU A 120 0.72 1.33 -23.63
CA GLU A 120 0.24 0.94 -24.96
C GLU A 120 -0.62 -0.31 -24.85
N LEU A 121 -1.69 -0.34 -25.62
CA LEU A 121 -2.60 -1.48 -25.77
C LEU A 121 -2.39 -2.08 -27.16
N SER A 122 -1.99 -3.33 -27.23
CA SER A 122 -1.83 -4.05 -28.50
C SER A 122 -2.98 -5.02 -28.81
N SER A 123 -3.78 -5.35 -27.79
CA SER A 123 -4.81 -6.36 -27.86
C SER A 123 -6.21 -5.73 -27.95
N LYS A 124 -7.09 -6.36 -28.70
CA LYS A 124 -8.52 -6.00 -28.74
C LYS A 124 -9.19 -6.47 -27.45
N LEU A 125 -9.66 -5.52 -26.63
CA LEU A 125 -10.24 -5.80 -25.31
C LEU A 125 -11.64 -5.18 -25.16
N GLU A 126 -12.52 -5.90 -24.50
CA GLU A 126 -13.80 -5.40 -23.98
C GLU A 126 -13.64 -5.16 -22.47
N ILE A 127 -13.73 -3.90 -22.03
CA ILE A 127 -13.40 -3.50 -20.66
C ILE A 127 -14.63 -2.90 -19.99
N SER A 128 -15.02 -3.46 -18.84
CA SER A 128 -16.10 -2.97 -17.97
C SER A 128 -15.52 -2.25 -16.75
N ALA A 129 -15.83 -0.96 -16.57
CA ALA A 129 -15.39 -0.17 -15.41
C ALA A 129 -16.36 0.98 -15.12
N HIS A 130 -16.22 1.62 -13.94
CA HIS A 130 -17.07 2.73 -13.54
C HIS A 130 -16.73 4.05 -14.25
N ALA A 131 -15.47 4.26 -14.61
CA ALA A 131 -15.03 5.45 -15.33
C ALA A 131 -13.81 5.18 -16.23
N PHE A 132 -13.63 6.01 -17.24
CA PHE A 132 -12.48 5.97 -18.16
C PHE A 132 -11.94 7.38 -18.36
N SER A 133 -10.63 7.54 -18.55
CA SER A 133 -10.05 8.79 -19.04
C SER A 133 -10.24 8.92 -20.55
N ILE A 134 -10.16 10.13 -21.09
CA ILE A 134 -10.29 10.39 -22.54
C ILE A 134 -9.23 9.59 -23.31
N SER A 135 -7.97 9.70 -22.90
CA SER A 135 -6.86 8.96 -23.52
C SER A 135 -7.03 7.44 -23.46
N ALA A 136 -7.62 6.90 -22.37
CA ALA A 136 -7.90 5.47 -22.28
C ALA A 136 -8.97 5.03 -23.28
N LYS A 137 -10.03 5.83 -23.45
CA LYS A 137 -11.09 5.56 -24.44
C LYS A 137 -10.51 5.51 -25.84
N GLU A 138 -9.77 6.54 -26.24
CA GLU A 138 -9.15 6.62 -27.55
C GLU A 138 -8.21 5.43 -27.84
N SER A 139 -7.41 5.03 -26.86
CA SER A 139 -6.49 3.90 -27.00
C SER A 139 -7.21 2.56 -27.16
N ILE A 140 -8.31 2.35 -26.43
CA ILE A 140 -9.13 1.13 -26.51
C ILE A 140 -9.85 1.07 -27.86
N GLU A 141 -10.46 2.18 -28.29
CA GLU A 141 -11.21 2.28 -29.54
C GLU A 141 -10.29 2.14 -30.76
N LYS A 142 -9.11 2.77 -30.76
CA LYS A 142 -8.06 2.62 -31.81
C LYS A 142 -7.72 1.16 -32.05
N ASN A 143 -7.66 0.34 -31.00
CA ASN A 143 -7.38 -1.10 -31.10
C ASN A 143 -8.63 -1.96 -31.35
N GLY A 144 -9.76 -1.33 -31.69
CA GLY A 144 -11.01 -2.03 -31.96
C GLY A 144 -11.66 -2.67 -30.74
N GLY A 145 -11.28 -2.24 -29.54
CA GLY A 145 -11.87 -2.68 -28.29
C GLY A 145 -13.25 -2.04 -28.02
N LYS A 146 -13.92 -2.51 -26.97
CA LYS A 146 -15.23 -2.01 -26.55
C LYS A 146 -15.18 -1.57 -25.08
N ILE A 147 -15.87 -0.46 -24.78
CA ILE A 147 -15.96 0.13 -23.43
C ILE A 147 -17.38 -0.08 -22.90
N ILE A 148 -17.50 -0.54 -21.68
CA ILE A 148 -18.76 -0.69 -20.95
C ILE A 148 -18.63 0.09 -19.63
N ILE A 149 -19.49 1.09 -19.46
CA ILE A 149 -19.58 1.89 -18.22
C ILE A 149 -20.68 1.27 -17.36
N LEU A 150 -20.35 1.02 -16.07
CA LEU A 150 -21.21 0.40 -15.07
C LEU A 150 -21.93 1.44 -14.21
#